data_d30065677a5570d1b5ee7b8dc8994113
#
_entry.id   d30065677a5570d1b5ee7b8dc8994113
#
_cell.length_a   1.000
_cell.length_b   1.000
_cell.length_c   1.000
_cell.angle_alpha   90.00
_cell.angle_beta   90.00
_cell.angle_gamma   90.00
#
_symmetry.space_group_name_H-M   'P 1'
#
loop_
_entity.id
_entity.type
_entity.pdbx_description
1 polymer ?
#
loop_
_entity_poly.entity_id
_entity_poly.type
_entity_poly.pdbx_seq_one_letter_code
_entity_poly.pdbx_strand_id
1 'polypeptide(L)'
;MTLDTDVAIVGAGPTGTLLAILLGKEGKRVTLIERWPTIYDRPRAVTMDHEVARILATFGIDADNDSAIEYHEELYYWKNAALENLQLVDWKSVSPSGWRVTYWFNQPELEERLHGIAAEIPSINLIRGWEAKSLLEDSQGVTVGLQETEELVGADGRQQNVRARYVVGCDGANSFVREQLGIDVIDKGYFFDWLILDMVPNGDYKMSPAQWQLCDPQRPTTLVPGGPGRRRWEFMVRPEESTEEIAKPESAWKLLEPWGLSPDNATLERSAVYRFQARWAEQWRVGRCLIAGDAAHLMPPFAGEGMCAGFRDAVALSWRLNAIIEGKLGDAVLDSYVSERIHHAKHYIDFSQQLGNIICISDPEKAAQRDREMKAELDARNHEPITGDLVHLGTGVWCEDTPAAGELSTQGVVEANGKRDRFDQAVGVGWMVIGLDTNPADALTDSQCLALRRLDGKTIKIGAPGTVCDAVDIEGTYATWMTSIDARYFILRPDFYVAATANSEADLCRRFDEVLHKLKFNQGQSRQ
;
A
#
# COMPACT_ATOMS: atom_id res chain seq x y z
N MET A 1 17.65 16.07 -27.22
CA MET A 1 16.21 16.46 -27.11
C MET A 1 15.96 16.92 -25.68
N THR A 2 15.17 17.98 -25.49
CA THR A 2 14.76 18.43 -24.15
C THR A 2 13.82 17.44 -23.51
N LEU A 3 13.88 17.30 -22.17
CA LEU A 3 12.92 16.50 -21.41
C LEU A 3 11.61 17.26 -21.28
N ASP A 4 10.47 16.60 -21.55
CA ASP A 4 9.14 17.19 -21.38
C ASP A 4 8.74 17.15 -19.91
N THR A 5 9.13 16.07 -19.20
CA THR A 5 8.78 15.81 -17.82
C THR A 5 9.95 15.16 -17.07
N ASP A 6 9.92 15.18 -15.75
CA ASP A 6 10.92 14.50 -14.93
C ASP A 6 10.58 13.01 -14.81
N VAL A 7 9.29 12.69 -14.61
CA VAL A 7 8.80 11.33 -14.53
C VAL A 7 7.54 11.17 -15.38
N ALA A 8 7.54 10.17 -16.27
CA ALA A 8 6.32 9.70 -16.93
C ALA A 8 5.81 8.45 -16.19
N ILE A 9 4.54 8.45 -15.81
CA ILE A 9 3.87 7.34 -15.15
C ILE A 9 2.84 6.77 -16.11
N VAL A 10 2.95 5.48 -16.43
CA VAL A 10 1.99 4.78 -17.29
C VAL A 10 1.01 4.03 -16.42
N GLY A 11 -0.26 4.42 -16.48
CA GLY A 11 -1.37 3.93 -15.65
C GLY A 11 -1.73 4.91 -14.53
N ALA A 12 -2.95 5.46 -14.58
CA ALA A 12 -3.52 6.37 -13.58
C ALA A 12 -4.52 5.66 -12.64
N GLY A 13 -4.26 4.40 -12.32
CA GLY A 13 -4.91 3.70 -11.21
C GLY A 13 -4.38 4.19 -9.85
N PRO A 14 -4.80 3.59 -8.73
CA PRO A 14 -4.46 4.06 -7.38
C PRO A 14 -2.96 4.27 -7.14
N THR A 15 -2.13 3.30 -7.53
CA THR A 15 -0.65 3.37 -7.36
C THR A 15 -0.02 4.50 -8.17
N GLY A 16 -0.38 4.60 -9.46
CA GLY A 16 0.21 5.61 -10.34
C GLY A 16 -0.22 7.03 -9.97
N THR A 17 -1.49 7.21 -9.59
CA THR A 17 -2.02 8.50 -9.15
C THR A 17 -1.38 8.94 -7.83
N LEU A 18 -1.21 8.02 -6.87
CA LEU A 18 -0.51 8.32 -5.61
C LEU A 18 0.94 8.72 -5.88
N LEU A 19 1.67 7.98 -6.71
CA LEU A 19 3.06 8.32 -7.06
C LEU A 19 3.13 9.71 -7.71
N ALA A 20 2.19 10.03 -8.60
CA ALA A 20 2.13 11.35 -9.24
C ALA A 20 1.91 12.47 -8.21
N ILE A 21 0.99 12.28 -7.24
CA ILE A 21 0.74 13.24 -6.16
C ILE A 21 1.99 13.46 -5.32
N LEU A 22 2.65 12.37 -4.88
CA LEU A 22 3.85 12.43 -4.05
C LEU A 22 4.98 13.21 -4.74
N LEU A 23 5.25 12.93 -6.00
CA LEU A 23 6.27 13.63 -6.79
C LEU A 23 5.85 15.07 -7.11
N GLY A 24 4.59 15.28 -7.46
CA GLY A 24 4.06 16.59 -7.80
C GLY A 24 4.07 17.57 -6.63
N LYS A 25 3.75 17.13 -5.43
CA LYS A 25 3.85 17.94 -4.19
C LYS A 25 5.28 18.41 -3.90
N GLU A 26 6.27 17.63 -4.31
CA GLU A 26 7.68 17.99 -4.28
C GLU A 26 8.13 18.82 -5.51
N GLY A 27 7.19 19.32 -6.30
CA GLY A 27 7.44 20.19 -7.44
C GLY A 27 8.05 19.50 -8.66
N LYS A 28 8.04 18.16 -8.72
CA LYS A 28 8.54 17.42 -9.90
C LYS A 28 7.51 17.48 -11.01
N ARG A 29 7.97 17.67 -12.25
CA ARG A 29 7.11 17.60 -13.44
C ARG A 29 6.76 16.16 -13.71
N VAL A 30 5.47 15.83 -13.64
CA VAL A 30 4.96 14.47 -13.85
C VAL A 30 3.99 14.47 -15.02
N THR A 31 4.16 13.54 -15.95
CA THR A 31 3.13 13.21 -16.93
C THR A 31 2.53 11.87 -16.56
N LEU A 32 1.25 11.90 -16.18
CA LEU A 32 0.47 10.72 -15.82
C LEU A 32 -0.38 10.31 -17.02
N ILE A 33 -0.16 9.09 -17.52
CA ILE A 33 -0.73 8.59 -18.79
C ILE A 33 -1.77 7.51 -18.46
N GLU A 34 -2.99 7.68 -18.98
CA GLU A 34 -4.07 6.71 -18.77
C GLU A 34 -4.76 6.40 -20.10
N ARG A 35 -4.89 5.10 -20.41
CA ARG A 35 -5.57 4.65 -21.63
C ARG A 35 -7.08 4.87 -21.62
N TRP A 36 -7.70 4.78 -20.43
CA TRP A 36 -9.14 4.98 -20.30
C TRP A 36 -9.51 6.46 -20.22
N PRO A 37 -10.60 6.88 -20.88
CA PRO A 37 -11.04 8.28 -20.84
C PRO A 37 -11.59 8.68 -19.47
N THR A 38 -12.12 7.74 -18.71
CA THR A 38 -12.72 7.94 -17.38
C THR A 38 -12.05 7.10 -16.31
N ILE A 39 -12.33 7.38 -15.06
CA ILE A 39 -12.00 6.50 -13.93
C ILE A 39 -12.83 5.22 -14.07
N TYR A 40 -12.25 4.08 -13.68
CA TYR A 40 -12.97 2.82 -13.65
C TYR A 40 -14.06 2.86 -12.56
N ASP A 41 -15.31 2.65 -12.95
CA ASP A 41 -16.50 2.89 -12.13
C ASP A 41 -16.88 1.76 -11.16
N ARG A 42 -16.09 0.67 -11.11
CA ARG A 42 -16.41 -0.50 -10.27
C ARG A 42 -15.33 -0.78 -9.26
N PRO A 43 -15.71 -1.07 -7.99
CA PRO A 43 -14.74 -1.32 -6.94
C PRO A 43 -13.97 -2.62 -7.20
N ARG A 44 -12.63 -2.58 -7.11
CA ARG A 44 -11.76 -3.76 -7.09
C ARG A 44 -11.36 -4.08 -5.66
N ALA A 45 -10.56 -3.20 -5.04
CA ALA A 45 -10.27 -3.26 -3.61
C ALA A 45 -11.41 -2.65 -2.79
N VAL A 46 -11.62 -3.15 -1.58
CA VAL A 46 -12.59 -2.62 -0.60
C VAL A 46 -11.98 -2.45 0.79
N THR A 47 -10.76 -2.95 1.01
CA THR A 47 -10.03 -2.85 2.28
C THR A 47 -8.72 -2.15 2.10
N MET A 48 -8.31 -1.40 3.12
CA MET A 48 -6.98 -0.84 3.27
C MET A 48 -6.53 -0.94 4.73
N ASP A 49 -5.23 -1.03 4.92
CA ASP A 49 -4.61 -1.14 6.23
C ASP A 49 -4.24 0.22 6.84
N HIS A 50 -3.70 0.17 8.04
CA HIS A 50 -3.25 1.31 8.83
C HIS A 50 -2.12 2.11 8.18
N GLU A 51 -1.26 1.48 7.36
CA GLU A 51 -0.17 2.19 6.68
C GLU A 51 -0.73 3.02 5.52
N VAL A 52 -1.69 2.48 4.76
CA VAL A 52 -2.39 3.24 3.72
C VAL A 52 -3.17 4.40 4.32
N ALA A 53 -3.86 4.21 5.46
CA ALA A 53 -4.52 5.30 6.18
C ALA A 53 -3.53 6.41 6.58
N ARG A 54 -2.34 6.04 7.10
CA ARG A 54 -1.23 6.96 7.41
C ARG A 54 -0.76 7.73 6.18
N ILE A 55 -0.59 7.04 5.04
CA ILE A 55 -0.19 7.65 3.76
C ILE A 55 -1.24 8.68 3.33
N LEU A 56 -2.52 8.30 3.28
CA LEU A 56 -3.63 9.15 2.85
C LEU A 56 -3.78 10.41 3.72
N ALA A 57 -3.54 10.30 5.02
CA ALA A 57 -3.59 11.44 5.94
C ALA A 57 -2.58 12.55 5.59
N THR A 58 -1.46 12.21 4.93
CA THR A 58 -0.49 13.23 4.46
C THR A 58 -1.04 14.11 3.32
N PHE A 59 -2.16 13.72 2.73
CA PHE A 59 -2.89 14.46 1.70
C PHE A 59 -4.21 15.05 2.20
N GLY A 60 -4.49 14.93 3.51
CA GLY A 60 -5.71 15.45 4.11
C GLY A 60 -6.91 14.49 4.03
N ILE A 61 -6.71 13.23 3.64
CA ILE A 61 -7.74 12.19 3.71
C ILE A 61 -7.59 11.49 5.07
N ASP A 62 -8.42 11.86 6.02
CA ASP A 62 -8.44 11.28 7.38
C ASP A 62 -9.37 10.07 7.41
N ALA A 63 -8.81 8.86 7.40
CA ALA A 63 -9.57 7.62 7.34
C ALA A 63 -10.54 7.40 8.51
N ASP A 64 -10.30 8.03 9.68
CA ASP A 64 -11.21 7.94 10.82
C ASP A 64 -12.46 8.82 10.67
N ASN A 65 -12.40 9.87 9.83
CA ASN A 65 -13.46 10.88 9.70
C ASN A 65 -13.96 11.09 8.26
N ASP A 66 -13.39 10.38 7.28
CA ASP A 66 -13.75 10.53 5.88
C ASP A 66 -15.07 9.83 5.55
N SER A 67 -15.97 10.50 4.83
CA SER A 67 -17.31 9.96 4.51
C SER A 67 -17.34 8.81 3.50
N ALA A 68 -16.23 8.56 2.77
CA ALA A 68 -16.10 7.42 1.84
C ALA A 68 -15.36 6.23 2.45
N ILE A 69 -14.95 6.34 3.71
CA ILE A 69 -14.19 5.33 4.44
C ILE A 69 -14.93 4.99 5.72
N GLU A 70 -14.98 3.72 6.07
CA GLU A 70 -15.58 3.24 7.31
C GLU A 70 -14.65 2.26 8.04
N TYR A 71 -14.87 2.09 9.32
CA TYR A 71 -14.26 1.04 10.14
C TYR A 71 -15.34 0.38 11.01
N HIS A 72 -15.05 -0.82 11.51
CA HIS A 72 -15.98 -1.56 12.37
C HIS A 72 -15.31 -1.96 13.68
N GLU A 73 -16.06 -1.86 14.78
CA GLU A 73 -15.62 -2.27 16.14
C GLU A 73 -15.79 -3.79 16.36
N GLU A 74 -15.80 -4.57 15.30
CA GLU A 74 -15.97 -6.02 15.32
C GLU A 74 -14.72 -6.75 14.88
N LEU A 75 -14.55 -7.98 15.35
CA LEU A 75 -13.50 -8.89 14.90
C LEU A 75 -13.84 -9.42 13.50
N TYR A 76 -12.84 -9.93 12.78
CA TYR A 76 -13.05 -10.74 11.59
C TYR A 76 -13.17 -12.21 12.00
N TYR A 77 -14.30 -12.83 11.67
CA TYR A 77 -14.67 -14.16 12.11
C TYR A 77 -14.45 -15.18 11.01
N TRP A 78 -13.60 -16.16 11.26
CA TRP A 78 -13.52 -17.33 10.40
C TRP A 78 -14.42 -18.43 10.98
N LYS A 79 -15.29 -18.98 10.15
CA LYS A 79 -16.33 -19.93 10.56
C LYS A 79 -16.35 -21.14 9.65
N ASN A 80 -16.72 -22.29 10.21
CA ASN A 80 -17.00 -23.50 9.42
C ASN A 80 -18.46 -23.48 8.87
N ALA A 81 -18.83 -24.56 8.14
CA ALA A 81 -20.17 -24.73 7.59
C ALA A 81 -21.30 -24.77 8.67
N ALA A 82 -20.99 -25.13 9.91
CA ALA A 82 -21.92 -25.09 11.05
C ALA A 82 -21.96 -23.72 11.75
N LEU A 83 -21.29 -22.70 11.20
CA LEU A 83 -21.14 -21.35 11.74
C LEU A 83 -20.38 -21.30 13.09
N GLU A 84 -19.66 -22.34 13.45
CA GLU A 84 -18.76 -22.32 14.59
C GLU A 84 -17.49 -21.53 14.27
N ASN A 85 -16.95 -20.80 15.26
CA ASN A 85 -15.71 -20.05 15.07
C ASN A 85 -14.51 -21.00 14.93
N LEU A 86 -13.72 -20.78 13.89
CA LEU A 86 -12.42 -21.42 13.66
C LEU A 86 -11.28 -20.51 14.08
N GLN A 87 -11.43 -19.19 13.83
CA GLN A 87 -10.44 -18.19 14.14
C GLN A 87 -11.10 -16.82 14.34
N LEU A 88 -10.46 -16.01 15.17
CA LEU A 88 -10.81 -14.62 15.40
C LEU A 88 -9.59 -13.77 15.04
N VAL A 89 -9.79 -12.74 14.21
CA VAL A 89 -8.72 -11.82 13.82
C VAL A 89 -9.08 -10.41 14.30
N ASP A 90 -8.14 -9.74 14.91
CA ASP A 90 -8.34 -8.37 15.38
C ASP A 90 -8.14 -7.38 14.23
N TRP A 91 -9.25 -6.93 13.68
CA TRP A 91 -9.29 -5.89 12.64
C TRP A 91 -9.83 -4.56 13.18
N LYS A 92 -10.13 -4.48 14.46
CA LYS A 92 -10.74 -3.29 15.08
C LYS A 92 -9.78 -2.40 15.86
N SER A 93 -8.66 -2.98 16.32
CA SER A 93 -7.70 -2.26 17.17
C SER A 93 -6.96 -1.15 16.40
N VAL A 94 -6.38 -0.24 17.16
CA VAL A 94 -5.44 0.76 16.66
C VAL A 94 -4.05 0.14 16.63
N SER A 95 -3.39 0.22 15.48
CA SER A 95 -2.04 -0.30 15.27
C SER A 95 -0.97 0.64 15.89
N PRO A 96 0.28 0.19 16.01
CA PRO A 96 1.39 1.06 16.43
C PRO A 96 1.57 2.30 15.54
N SER A 97 1.08 2.29 14.29
CA SER A 97 1.12 3.47 13.41
C SER A 97 0.09 4.55 13.75
N GLY A 98 -0.69 4.38 14.83
CA GLY A 98 -1.70 5.34 15.28
C GLY A 98 -2.99 5.35 14.47
N TRP A 99 -3.18 4.37 13.56
CA TRP A 99 -4.38 4.18 12.74
C TRP A 99 -4.98 2.81 13.01
N ARG A 100 -6.28 2.62 12.73
CA ARG A 100 -6.93 1.32 12.91
C ARG A 100 -6.33 0.29 11.95
N VAL A 101 -6.28 -0.95 12.38
CA VAL A 101 -5.68 -2.05 11.62
C VAL A 101 -6.30 -2.19 10.23
N THR A 102 -7.62 -1.98 10.12
CA THR A 102 -8.35 -2.15 8.86
C THR A 102 -9.44 -1.09 8.69
N TYR A 103 -9.57 -0.61 7.47
CA TYR A 103 -10.64 0.25 6.98
C TYR A 103 -11.26 -0.33 5.73
N TRP A 104 -12.53 0.03 5.47
CA TRP A 104 -13.24 -0.32 4.23
C TRP A 104 -13.61 0.95 3.49
N PHE A 105 -13.59 0.86 2.16
CA PHE A 105 -13.84 2.01 1.31
C PHE A 105 -14.44 1.60 -0.02
N ASN A 106 -15.04 2.58 -0.71
CA ASN A 106 -15.40 2.44 -2.11
C ASN A 106 -14.24 2.94 -2.98
N GLN A 107 -13.62 2.04 -3.76
CA GLN A 107 -12.43 2.39 -4.55
C GLN A 107 -12.69 3.50 -5.58
N PRO A 108 -13.78 3.52 -6.38
CA PRO A 108 -14.06 4.63 -7.27
C PRO A 108 -14.10 5.99 -6.57
N GLU A 109 -14.74 6.10 -5.42
CA GLU A 109 -14.80 7.35 -4.64
C GLU A 109 -13.42 7.79 -4.12
N LEU A 110 -12.59 6.84 -3.68
CA LEU A 110 -11.20 7.13 -3.29
C LEU A 110 -10.36 7.59 -4.49
N GLU A 111 -10.50 6.92 -5.64
CA GLU A 111 -9.79 7.30 -6.86
C GLU A 111 -10.21 8.69 -7.35
N GLU A 112 -11.50 9.04 -7.31
CA GLU A 112 -11.97 10.40 -7.64
C GLU A 112 -11.30 11.46 -6.76
N ARG A 113 -11.17 11.22 -5.46
CA ARG A 113 -10.47 12.13 -4.54
C ARG A 113 -8.99 12.26 -4.86
N LEU A 114 -8.30 11.14 -5.09
CA LEU A 114 -6.89 11.17 -5.49
C LEU A 114 -6.70 11.92 -6.81
N HIS A 115 -7.57 11.71 -7.80
CA HIS A 115 -7.53 12.45 -9.05
C HIS A 115 -7.85 13.94 -8.86
N GLY A 116 -8.77 14.28 -7.95
CA GLY A 116 -9.05 15.67 -7.55
C GLY A 116 -7.79 16.34 -6.98
N ILE A 117 -7.10 15.69 -6.04
CA ILE A 117 -5.84 16.18 -5.47
C ILE A 117 -4.76 16.34 -6.56
N ALA A 118 -4.62 15.35 -7.44
CA ALA A 118 -3.65 15.40 -8.53
C ALA A 118 -3.92 16.57 -9.49
N ALA A 119 -5.18 16.87 -9.77
CA ALA A 119 -5.59 17.97 -10.65
C ALA A 119 -5.30 19.37 -10.07
N GLU A 120 -5.23 19.49 -8.75
CA GLU A 120 -4.87 20.75 -8.06
C GLU A 120 -3.36 21.02 -8.06
N ILE A 121 -2.52 20.04 -8.43
CA ILE A 121 -1.06 20.18 -8.44
C ILE A 121 -0.57 20.58 -9.84
N PRO A 122 -0.08 21.81 -10.05
CA PRO A 122 0.23 22.35 -11.39
C PRO A 122 1.36 21.60 -12.11
N SER A 123 2.20 20.88 -11.39
CA SER A 123 3.32 20.10 -11.95
C SER A 123 2.91 18.73 -12.48
N ILE A 124 1.64 18.32 -12.29
CA ILE A 124 1.10 17.06 -12.81
C ILE A 124 0.29 17.33 -14.08
N ASN A 125 0.68 16.68 -15.17
CA ASN A 125 -0.05 16.66 -16.42
C ASN A 125 -0.70 15.28 -16.61
N LEU A 126 -2.00 15.15 -16.32
CA LEU A 126 -2.76 13.93 -16.56
C LEU A 126 -3.32 13.92 -17.99
N ILE A 127 -2.93 12.93 -18.77
CA ILE A 127 -3.45 12.70 -20.13
C ILE A 127 -4.22 11.38 -20.17
N ARG A 128 -5.52 11.47 -20.45
CA ARG A 128 -6.43 10.32 -20.56
C ARG A 128 -6.76 10.00 -22.01
N GLY A 129 -7.12 8.75 -22.28
CA GLY A 129 -7.42 8.26 -23.62
C GLY A 129 -6.17 8.03 -24.48
N TRP A 130 -5.01 7.86 -23.85
CA TRP A 130 -3.74 7.61 -24.52
C TRP A 130 -3.06 6.36 -23.98
N GLU A 131 -2.72 5.46 -24.87
CA GLU A 131 -2.05 4.20 -24.59
C GLU A 131 -0.58 4.27 -24.95
N ALA A 132 0.30 3.78 -24.07
CA ALA A 132 1.72 3.62 -24.38
C ALA A 132 1.91 2.46 -25.37
N LYS A 133 2.67 2.70 -26.44
CA LYS A 133 2.93 1.73 -27.53
C LYS A 133 4.41 1.44 -27.74
N SER A 134 5.31 2.28 -27.24
CA SER A 134 6.75 2.05 -27.33
C SER A 134 7.52 2.74 -26.20
N LEU A 135 8.65 2.16 -25.82
CA LEU A 135 9.62 2.72 -24.88
C LEU A 135 10.99 2.71 -25.56
N LEU A 136 11.65 3.86 -25.62
CA LEU A 136 12.98 4.00 -26.17
C LEU A 136 13.87 4.76 -25.19
N GLU A 137 14.81 4.06 -24.56
CA GLU A 137 15.78 4.65 -23.63
C GLU A 137 17.07 5.04 -24.33
N ASP A 138 17.61 6.20 -23.95
CA ASP A 138 18.96 6.64 -24.30
C ASP A 138 19.71 7.19 -23.07
N SER A 139 20.91 7.70 -23.26
CA SER A 139 21.74 8.21 -22.15
C SER A 139 21.11 9.37 -21.38
N GLN A 140 20.12 10.08 -21.92
CA GLN A 140 19.53 11.28 -21.36
C GLN A 140 18.12 11.06 -20.77
N GLY A 141 17.42 9.99 -21.17
CA GLY A 141 16.07 9.70 -20.72
C GLY A 141 15.36 8.64 -21.54
N VAL A 142 14.06 8.56 -21.35
CA VAL A 142 13.17 7.60 -22.01
C VAL A 142 12.12 8.34 -22.81
N THR A 143 11.90 7.93 -24.04
CA THR A 143 10.78 8.40 -24.87
C THR A 143 9.67 7.37 -24.84
N VAL A 144 8.48 7.76 -24.37
CA VAL A 144 7.25 6.96 -24.41
C VAL A 144 6.47 7.37 -25.64
N GLY A 145 6.31 6.45 -26.59
CA GLY A 145 5.44 6.65 -27.74
C GLY A 145 3.99 6.33 -27.35
N LEU A 146 3.09 7.26 -27.60
CA LEU A 146 1.68 7.19 -27.24
C LEU A 146 0.80 7.21 -28.48
N GLN A 147 -0.34 6.50 -28.38
CA GLN A 147 -1.41 6.53 -29.36
C GLN A 147 -2.75 6.74 -28.64
N GLU A 148 -3.63 7.56 -29.22
CA GLU A 148 -5.01 7.65 -28.74
C GLU A 148 -5.69 6.28 -28.78
N THR A 149 -6.49 5.98 -27.77
CA THR A 149 -7.17 4.69 -27.71
C THR A 149 -8.25 4.57 -28.78
N GLU A 150 -8.38 3.38 -29.38
CA GLU A 150 -9.36 3.10 -30.44
C GLU A 150 -10.80 3.37 -30.01
N GLU A 151 -11.11 3.24 -28.73
CA GLU A 151 -12.43 3.54 -28.16
C GLU A 151 -12.85 5.01 -28.34
N LEU A 152 -11.89 5.95 -28.42
CA LEU A 152 -12.18 7.37 -28.59
C LEU A 152 -12.24 7.80 -30.07
N VAL A 153 -11.41 7.23 -30.93
CA VAL A 153 -11.15 7.78 -32.28
C VAL A 153 -11.14 6.74 -33.40
N GLY A 154 -11.31 5.44 -33.08
CA GLY A 154 -11.14 4.36 -34.05
C GLY A 154 -9.65 4.11 -34.40
N ALA A 155 -9.39 3.36 -35.47
CA ALA A 155 -8.06 2.86 -35.83
C ALA A 155 -7.03 3.95 -36.23
N ASP A 156 -7.47 5.18 -36.54
CA ASP A 156 -6.64 6.29 -37.03
C ASP A 156 -6.24 7.27 -35.89
N GLY A 157 -6.11 6.80 -34.65
CA GLY A 157 -5.74 7.60 -33.48
C GLY A 157 -4.46 8.41 -33.66
N ARG A 158 -4.46 9.65 -33.13
CA ARG A 158 -3.27 10.52 -33.14
C ARG A 158 -2.13 9.86 -32.39
N GLN A 159 -0.92 10.19 -32.77
CA GLN A 159 0.31 9.75 -32.10
C GLN A 159 1.04 10.94 -31.50
N GLN A 160 1.66 10.75 -30.36
CA GLN A 160 2.55 11.71 -29.73
C GLN A 160 3.63 11.01 -28.93
N ASN A 161 4.67 11.74 -28.57
CA ASN A 161 5.74 11.23 -27.71
C ASN A 161 5.83 12.08 -26.45
N VAL A 162 6.15 11.43 -25.33
CA VAL A 162 6.50 12.08 -24.06
C VAL A 162 7.92 11.65 -23.71
N ARG A 163 8.80 12.63 -23.49
CA ARG A 163 10.18 12.37 -23.10
C ARG A 163 10.40 12.66 -21.64
N ALA A 164 10.78 11.65 -20.87
CA ALA A 164 10.97 11.72 -19.43
C ALA A 164 12.39 11.32 -19.01
N ARG A 165 12.81 11.78 -17.83
CA ARG A 165 14.05 11.31 -17.21
C ARG A 165 13.92 9.89 -16.69
N TYR A 166 12.75 9.55 -16.12
CA TYR A 166 12.37 8.21 -15.66
C TYR A 166 10.97 7.85 -16.15
N VAL A 167 10.72 6.54 -16.30
CA VAL A 167 9.39 5.99 -16.57
C VAL A 167 9.02 5.03 -15.46
N VAL A 168 7.79 5.08 -14.97
CA VAL A 168 7.25 4.12 -14.01
C VAL A 168 5.98 3.49 -14.58
N GLY A 169 6.00 2.17 -14.78
CA GLY A 169 4.82 1.38 -15.16
C GLY A 169 3.97 1.07 -13.94
N CYS A 170 2.79 1.67 -13.87
CA CYS A 170 1.71 1.38 -12.92
C CYS A 170 0.47 0.88 -13.66
N ASP A 171 0.67 0.20 -14.80
CA ASP A 171 -0.31 -0.13 -15.83
C ASP A 171 -0.96 -1.50 -15.64
N GLY A 172 -0.89 -2.02 -14.41
CA GLY A 172 -1.69 -3.14 -13.95
C GLY A 172 -1.16 -4.52 -14.35
N ALA A 173 -1.98 -5.53 -14.13
CA ALA A 173 -1.63 -6.95 -14.26
C ALA A 173 -1.04 -7.33 -15.64
N ASN A 174 -1.56 -6.70 -16.70
CA ASN A 174 -1.10 -6.88 -18.09
C ASN A 174 -0.22 -5.71 -18.52
N SER A 175 0.79 -5.40 -17.72
CA SER A 175 1.65 -4.23 -17.90
C SER A 175 2.40 -4.26 -19.23
N PHE A 176 2.12 -3.26 -20.07
CA PHE A 176 2.87 -2.96 -21.29
C PHE A 176 4.33 -2.61 -20.95
N VAL A 177 4.55 -1.81 -19.91
CA VAL A 177 5.91 -1.39 -19.51
C VAL A 177 6.75 -2.62 -19.16
N ARG A 178 6.23 -3.54 -18.32
CA ARG A 178 6.92 -4.79 -17.98
C ARG A 178 7.27 -5.60 -19.23
N GLU A 179 6.33 -5.77 -20.15
CA GLU A 179 6.53 -6.53 -21.40
C GLU A 179 7.58 -5.88 -22.30
N GLN A 180 7.55 -4.56 -22.48
CA GLN A 180 8.52 -3.83 -23.29
C GLN A 180 9.94 -3.89 -22.73
N LEU A 181 10.08 -4.03 -21.40
CA LEU A 181 11.35 -4.21 -20.73
C LEU A 181 11.86 -5.65 -20.78
N GLY A 182 11.08 -6.60 -21.30
CA GLY A 182 11.43 -8.02 -21.35
C GLY A 182 11.55 -8.65 -19.97
N ILE A 183 10.80 -8.15 -18.98
CA ILE A 183 10.86 -8.64 -17.61
C ILE A 183 9.96 -9.87 -17.46
N ASP A 184 10.56 -10.99 -17.07
CA ASP A 184 9.88 -12.23 -16.80
C ASP A 184 9.08 -12.18 -15.50
N VAL A 185 8.04 -13.01 -15.42
CA VAL A 185 7.16 -13.13 -14.25
C VAL A 185 7.28 -14.52 -13.66
N ILE A 186 7.54 -14.60 -12.37
CA ILE A 186 7.46 -15.83 -11.59
C ILE A 186 6.02 -16.04 -11.18
N ASP A 187 5.39 -17.08 -11.74
CA ASP A 187 4.02 -17.48 -11.40
C ASP A 187 4.06 -18.73 -10.52
N LYS A 188 3.42 -18.67 -9.35
CA LYS A 188 3.35 -19.80 -8.41
C LYS A 188 2.37 -20.90 -8.84
N GLY A 189 1.70 -20.74 -9.97
CA GLY A 189 0.68 -21.67 -10.46
C GLY A 189 -0.55 -21.74 -9.56
N TYR A 190 -0.76 -20.74 -8.72
CA TYR A 190 -1.89 -20.63 -7.81
C TYR A 190 -3.00 -19.83 -8.47
N PHE A 191 -4.17 -20.42 -8.62
CA PHE A 191 -5.35 -19.70 -9.11
C PHE A 191 -6.64 -20.31 -8.56
N PHE A 192 -7.59 -19.45 -8.24
CA PHE A 192 -8.99 -19.76 -7.99
C PHE A 192 -9.85 -18.70 -8.65
N ASP A 193 -10.96 -19.12 -9.20
CA ASP A 193 -11.98 -18.21 -9.72
C ASP A 193 -12.97 -17.90 -8.61
N TRP A 194 -13.25 -16.63 -8.38
CA TRP A 194 -14.20 -16.16 -7.38
C TRP A 194 -15.19 -15.19 -8.01
N LEU A 195 -16.46 -15.41 -7.72
CA LEU A 195 -17.53 -14.49 -8.06
C LEU A 195 -17.59 -13.40 -7.01
N ILE A 196 -17.41 -12.16 -7.43
CA ILE A 196 -17.49 -10.97 -6.58
C ILE A 196 -18.83 -10.28 -6.83
N LEU A 197 -19.61 -10.10 -5.76
CA LEU A 197 -20.88 -9.41 -5.77
C LEU A 197 -20.80 -8.17 -4.88
N ASP A 198 -20.85 -6.98 -5.49
CA ASP A 198 -20.95 -5.73 -4.76
C ASP A 198 -22.41 -5.30 -4.69
N MET A 199 -22.89 -5.06 -3.46
CA MET A 199 -24.29 -4.83 -3.14
C MET A 199 -24.49 -3.52 -2.42
N VAL A 200 -25.59 -2.84 -2.72
CA VAL A 200 -26.15 -1.74 -1.94
C VAL A 200 -27.47 -2.23 -1.32
N PRO A 201 -27.47 -2.62 -0.05
CA PRO A 201 -28.72 -2.96 0.65
C PRO A 201 -29.62 -1.74 0.79
N ASN A 202 -30.91 -1.92 0.64
CA ASN A 202 -31.90 -0.85 0.84
C ASN A 202 -32.26 -0.75 2.32
N GLY A 203 -32.29 0.48 2.85
CA GLY A 203 -32.73 0.74 4.22
C GLY A 203 -31.77 0.22 5.28
N ASP A 204 -32.32 -0.24 6.41
CA ASP A 204 -31.58 -0.62 7.63
C ASP A 204 -31.07 -2.07 7.62
N TYR A 205 -30.68 -2.62 6.46
CA TYR A 205 -30.07 -3.94 6.41
C TYR A 205 -28.80 -3.96 7.25
N LYS A 206 -28.87 -4.65 8.40
CA LYS A 206 -27.74 -4.81 9.31
C LYS A 206 -27.33 -6.28 9.34
N MET A 207 -26.07 -6.52 9.09
CA MET A 207 -25.46 -7.82 9.29
C MET A 207 -24.43 -7.69 10.42
N SER A 208 -24.56 -8.55 11.42
CA SER A 208 -23.58 -8.67 12.49
C SER A 208 -23.21 -10.16 12.64
N PRO A 209 -21.93 -10.46 12.70
CA PRO A 209 -20.78 -9.57 12.48
C PRO A 209 -20.67 -9.08 11.04
N ALA A 210 -20.03 -7.92 10.88
CA ALA A 210 -19.93 -7.26 9.57
C ALA A 210 -19.02 -8.00 8.58
N GLN A 211 -18.09 -8.84 9.09
CA GLN A 211 -17.04 -9.47 8.29
C GLN A 211 -16.86 -10.94 8.66
N TRP A 212 -16.98 -11.79 7.67
CA TRP A 212 -16.90 -13.25 7.81
C TRP A 212 -16.04 -13.87 6.71
N GLN A 213 -15.28 -14.90 7.12
CA GLN A 213 -14.74 -15.91 6.23
C GLN A 213 -15.45 -17.23 6.51
N LEU A 214 -16.35 -17.64 5.63
CA LEU A 214 -17.01 -18.92 5.73
C LEU A 214 -16.18 -19.99 5.00
N CYS A 215 -15.58 -20.88 5.77
CA CYS A 215 -14.77 -21.99 5.29
C CYS A 215 -15.63 -23.24 5.05
N ASP A 216 -16.74 -23.09 4.32
CA ASP A 216 -17.62 -24.19 3.94
C ASP A 216 -17.03 -24.92 2.73
N PRO A 217 -16.73 -26.24 2.81
CA PRO A 217 -16.19 -26.99 1.69
C PRO A 217 -17.13 -27.05 0.46
N GLN A 218 -18.44 -26.82 0.66
CA GLN A 218 -19.38 -26.76 -0.46
C GLN A 218 -19.33 -25.42 -1.20
N ARG A 219 -19.10 -24.32 -0.47
CA ARG A 219 -19.04 -22.97 -1.04
C ARG A 219 -18.24 -22.03 -0.12
N PRO A 220 -16.90 -22.03 -0.21
CA PRO A 220 -16.12 -21.01 0.48
C PRO A 220 -16.60 -19.62 0.13
N THR A 221 -16.87 -18.81 1.16
CA THR A 221 -17.51 -17.50 0.98
C THR A 221 -16.84 -16.47 1.89
N THR A 222 -16.50 -15.33 1.32
CA THR A 222 -16.04 -14.15 2.07
C THR A 222 -17.15 -13.11 2.09
N LEU A 223 -17.39 -12.52 3.23
CA LEU A 223 -18.32 -11.42 3.41
C LEU A 223 -17.62 -10.28 4.12
N VAL A 224 -17.60 -9.11 3.48
CA VAL A 224 -16.96 -7.90 4.03
C VAL A 224 -17.77 -6.64 3.70
N PRO A 225 -17.57 -5.53 4.43
CA PRO A 225 -18.04 -4.23 4.01
C PRO A 225 -17.44 -3.84 2.64
N GLY A 226 -18.14 -3.00 1.91
CA GLY A 226 -17.72 -2.48 0.60
C GLY A 226 -17.47 -0.97 0.61
N GLY A 227 -17.31 -0.37 1.79
CA GLY A 227 -17.38 1.05 2.07
C GLY A 227 -18.78 1.46 2.54
N PRO A 228 -18.97 2.71 2.96
CA PRO A 228 -20.21 3.18 3.57
C PRO A 228 -21.46 2.85 2.77
N GLY A 229 -22.40 2.14 3.41
CA GLY A 229 -23.65 1.71 2.78
C GLY A 229 -23.53 0.55 1.80
N ARG A 230 -22.39 -0.05 1.61
CA ARG A 230 -22.13 -1.13 0.67
C ARG A 230 -21.68 -2.40 1.37
N ARG A 231 -21.87 -3.54 0.68
CA ARG A 231 -21.46 -4.87 1.14
C ARG A 231 -20.93 -5.68 -0.02
N ARG A 232 -19.94 -6.55 0.27
CA ARG A 232 -19.37 -7.46 -0.71
C ARG A 232 -19.52 -8.90 -0.25
N TRP A 233 -20.02 -9.74 -1.15
CA TRP A 233 -19.96 -11.19 -1.08
C TRP A 233 -19.01 -11.71 -2.13
N GLU A 234 -18.17 -12.64 -1.74
CA GLU A 234 -17.25 -13.32 -2.64
C GLU A 234 -17.49 -14.83 -2.50
N PHE A 235 -17.81 -15.48 -3.60
CA PHE A 235 -18.10 -16.92 -3.64
C PHE A 235 -17.07 -17.62 -4.50
N MET A 236 -16.40 -18.66 -3.96
CA MET A 236 -15.52 -19.50 -4.78
C MET A 236 -16.33 -20.19 -5.89
N VAL A 237 -15.88 -20.06 -7.13
CA VAL A 237 -16.46 -20.77 -8.28
C VAL A 237 -15.98 -22.21 -8.23
N ARG A 238 -16.91 -23.17 -8.29
CA ARG A 238 -16.57 -24.59 -8.26
C ARG A 238 -16.11 -25.07 -9.64
N PRO A 239 -15.30 -26.14 -9.71
CA PRO A 239 -14.73 -26.62 -10.98
C PRO A 239 -15.79 -27.00 -12.05
N GLU A 240 -16.99 -27.40 -11.61
CA GLU A 240 -18.10 -27.77 -12.49
C GLU A 240 -18.95 -26.58 -12.96
N GLU A 241 -18.71 -25.37 -12.47
CA GLU A 241 -19.48 -24.18 -12.79
C GLU A 241 -18.85 -23.38 -13.92
N SER A 242 -19.70 -22.84 -14.80
CA SER A 242 -19.27 -21.88 -15.81
C SER A 242 -19.11 -20.49 -15.20
N THR A 243 -17.95 -19.88 -15.41
CA THR A 243 -17.67 -18.49 -14.98
C THR A 243 -18.62 -17.48 -15.60
N GLU A 244 -19.09 -17.74 -16.82
CA GLU A 244 -20.04 -16.88 -17.52
C GLU A 244 -21.46 -17.00 -16.92
N GLU A 245 -21.90 -18.22 -16.63
CA GLU A 245 -23.24 -18.46 -16.08
C GLU A 245 -23.37 -18.00 -14.62
N ILE A 246 -22.34 -18.22 -13.80
CA ILE A 246 -22.37 -17.82 -12.39
C ILE A 246 -22.32 -16.29 -12.22
N ALA A 247 -21.73 -15.57 -13.16
CA ALA A 247 -21.67 -14.11 -13.16
C ALA A 247 -22.99 -13.42 -13.55
N LYS A 248 -23.97 -14.17 -14.05
CA LYS A 248 -25.29 -13.60 -14.41
C LYS A 248 -26.06 -13.14 -13.16
N PRO A 249 -26.84 -12.04 -13.24
CA PRO A 249 -27.62 -11.55 -12.12
C PRO A 249 -28.53 -12.61 -11.48
N GLU A 250 -29.14 -13.48 -12.28
CA GLU A 250 -30.03 -14.55 -11.80
C GLU A 250 -29.27 -15.56 -10.90
N SER A 251 -28.03 -15.87 -11.24
CA SER A 251 -27.17 -16.75 -10.45
C SER A 251 -26.69 -16.05 -9.18
N ALA A 252 -26.35 -14.77 -9.28
CA ALA A 252 -25.96 -13.94 -8.13
C ALA A 252 -27.08 -13.89 -7.09
N TRP A 253 -28.32 -13.61 -7.48
CA TRP A 253 -29.45 -13.55 -6.56
C TRP A 253 -29.74 -14.90 -5.87
N LYS A 254 -29.57 -16.03 -6.56
CA LYS A 254 -29.70 -17.37 -5.94
C LYS A 254 -28.65 -17.59 -4.85
N LEU A 255 -27.42 -17.10 -5.03
CA LEU A 255 -26.35 -17.21 -4.05
C LEU A 255 -26.57 -16.27 -2.86
N LEU A 256 -27.27 -15.17 -3.05
CA LEU A 256 -27.58 -14.17 -2.01
C LEU A 256 -28.88 -14.48 -1.23
N GLU A 257 -29.77 -15.33 -1.76
CA GLU A 257 -31.02 -15.70 -1.09
C GLU A 257 -30.82 -16.23 0.35
N PRO A 258 -29.84 -17.14 0.63
CA PRO A 258 -29.58 -17.61 2.00
C PRO A 258 -29.14 -16.49 2.96
N TRP A 259 -28.68 -15.37 2.42
CA TRP A 259 -28.28 -14.18 3.18
C TRP A 259 -29.40 -13.16 3.35
N GLY A 260 -30.62 -13.50 2.92
CA GLY A 260 -31.80 -12.65 3.04
C GLY A 260 -31.84 -11.49 2.06
N LEU A 261 -31.05 -11.55 0.98
CA LEU A 261 -31.02 -10.51 -0.06
C LEU A 261 -31.81 -10.93 -1.30
N SER A 262 -32.52 -9.96 -1.85
CA SER A 262 -33.29 -10.08 -3.07
C SER A 262 -33.34 -8.73 -3.81
N PRO A 263 -33.81 -8.70 -5.08
CA PRO A 263 -34.01 -7.44 -5.81
C PRO A 263 -34.95 -6.44 -5.12
N ASP A 264 -35.78 -6.90 -4.17
CA ASP A 264 -36.72 -6.04 -3.44
C ASP A 264 -36.03 -5.23 -2.32
N ASN A 265 -34.92 -5.74 -1.77
CA ASN A 265 -34.25 -5.15 -0.62
C ASN A 265 -32.78 -4.78 -0.83
N ALA A 266 -32.23 -4.98 -2.03
CA ALA A 266 -30.87 -4.61 -2.36
C ALA A 266 -30.68 -4.35 -3.86
N THR A 267 -29.68 -3.55 -4.19
CA THR A 267 -29.22 -3.32 -5.56
C THR A 267 -27.89 -4.04 -5.79
N LEU A 268 -27.81 -4.82 -6.88
CA LEU A 268 -26.57 -5.46 -7.33
C LEU A 268 -25.80 -4.45 -8.20
N GLU A 269 -24.74 -3.83 -7.64
CA GLU A 269 -23.87 -2.91 -8.39
C GLU A 269 -22.93 -3.65 -9.33
N ARG A 270 -22.47 -4.85 -8.91
CA ARG A 270 -21.50 -5.61 -9.67
C ARG A 270 -21.67 -7.11 -9.47
N SER A 271 -21.52 -7.84 -10.56
CA SER A 271 -21.35 -9.29 -10.59
C SER A 271 -20.23 -9.62 -11.57
N ALA A 272 -19.11 -10.13 -11.09
CA ALA A 272 -17.97 -10.45 -11.94
C ALA A 272 -17.11 -11.57 -11.35
N VAL A 273 -16.61 -12.45 -12.21
CA VAL A 273 -15.64 -13.47 -11.80
C VAL A 273 -14.23 -12.93 -11.97
N TYR A 274 -13.43 -13.09 -10.94
CA TYR A 274 -12.00 -12.78 -10.93
C TYR A 274 -11.19 -14.03 -10.73
N ARG A 275 -10.11 -14.14 -11.52
CA ARG A 275 -9.08 -15.15 -11.31
C ARG A 275 -8.00 -14.58 -10.40
N PHE A 276 -7.92 -15.12 -9.20
CA PHE A 276 -6.88 -14.80 -8.25
C PHE A 276 -5.56 -15.48 -8.65
N GLN A 277 -4.48 -14.74 -8.61
CA GLN A 277 -3.15 -15.19 -9.03
C GLN A 277 -2.11 -14.79 -7.99
N ALA A 278 -1.06 -15.62 -7.86
CA ALA A 278 0.10 -15.35 -7.02
C ALA A 278 1.35 -15.29 -7.92
N ARG A 279 1.80 -14.08 -8.25
CA ARG A 279 2.94 -13.88 -9.14
C ARG A 279 3.65 -12.55 -8.90
N TRP A 280 4.92 -12.47 -9.29
CA TRP A 280 5.70 -11.23 -9.26
C TRP A 280 6.69 -11.17 -10.41
N ALA A 281 7.08 -9.96 -10.81
CA ALA A 281 8.12 -9.72 -11.80
C ALA A 281 9.50 -10.01 -11.19
N GLU A 282 10.40 -10.65 -11.96
CA GLU A 282 11.75 -10.97 -11.48
C GLU A 282 12.61 -9.74 -11.23
N GLN A 283 12.37 -8.70 -12.01
CA GLN A 283 13.05 -7.41 -11.92
C GLN A 283 12.01 -6.29 -11.90
N TRP A 284 12.26 -5.25 -11.09
CA TRP A 284 11.36 -4.10 -11.02
C TRP A 284 12.00 -2.83 -11.60
N ARG A 285 13.19 -2.96 -12.12
CA ARG A 285 13.95 -1.88 -12.74
C ARG A 285 14.82 -2.38 -13.90
N VAL A 286 14.76 -1.68 -15.03
CA VAL A 286 15.71 -1.79 -16.14
C VAL A 286 16.08 -0.37 -16.55
N GLY A 287 17.36 0.00 -16.38
CA GLY A 287 17.82 1.34 -16.67
C GLY A 287 17.04 2.43 -15.92
N ARG A 288 16.36 3.31 -16.66
CA ARG A 288 15.53 4.42 -16.17
C ARG A 288 14.04 4.05 -16.10
N CYS A 289 13.69 2.82 -16.41
CA CYS A 289 12.32 2.33 -16.37
C CYS A 289 12.13 1.45 -15.14
N LEU A 290 11.01 1.66 -14.41
CA LEU A 290 10.63 0.94 -13.21
C LEU A 290 9.17 0.47 -13.33
N ILE A 291 8.78 -0.50 -12.50
CA ILE A 291 7.40 -0.96 -12.39
C ILE A 291 6.97 -0.96 -10.92
N ALA A 292 5.67 -0.77 -10.66
CA ALA A 292 5.08 -0.71 -9.33
C ALA A 292 3.62 -1.22 -9.32
N GLY A 293 3.15 -1.66 -8.16
CA GLY A 293 1.80 -2.20 -7.99
C GLY A 293 1.56 -3.45 -8.83
N ASP A 294 0.37 -3.61 -9.39
CA ASP A 294 -0.02 -4.80 -10.17
C ASP A 294 0.87 -5.05 -11.39
N ALA A 295 1.61 -4.05 -11.87
CA ALA A 295 2.62 -4.24 -12.91
C ALA A 295 3.81 -5.07 -12.42
N ALA A 296 4.12 -4.99 -11.12
CA ALA A 296 5.23 -5.68 -10.49
C ALA A 296 4.80 -6.98 -9.78
N HIS A 297 3.62 -7.01 -9.17
CA HIS A 297 3.17 -8.15 -8.35
C HIS A 297 1.65 -8.28 -8.31
N LEU A 298 1.17 -9.52 -8.28
CA LEU A 298 -0.23 -9.87 -8.05
C LEU A 298 -0.31 -10.85 -6.90
N MET A 299 -1.28 -10.65 -6.02
CA MET A 299 -1.55 -11.54 -4.90
C MET A 299 -3.03 -11.88 -4.80
N PRO A 300 -3.40 -13.07 -4.30
CA PRO A 300 -4.78 -13.38 -3.97
C PRO A 300 -5.32 -12.38 -2.93
N PRO A 301 -6.59 -11.99 -2.97
CA PRO A 301 -7.11 -10.92 -2.12
C PRO A 301 -7.40 -11.33 -0.67
N PHE A 302 -7.10 -12.55 -0.27
CA PHE A 302 -7.44 -13.08 1.06
C PHE A 302 -6.86 -12.30 2.25
N ALA A 303 -5.75 -11.58 2.02
CA ALA A 303 -5.17 -10.66 3.00
C ALA A 303 -5.60 -9.19 2.79
N GLY A 304 -6.27 -8.85 1.68
CA GLY A 304 -6.66 -7.47 1.35
C GLY A 304 -5.51 -6.54 0.93
N GLU A 305 -4.30 -7.06 0.65
CA GLU A 305 -3.05 -6.29 0.60
C GLU A 305 -2.61 -5.83 -0.80
N GLY A 306 -3.34 -6.18 -1.88
CA GLY A 306 -2.88 -5.88 -3.24
C GLY A 306 -2.69 -4.38 -3.52
N MET A 307 -3.71 -3.57 -3.25
CA MET A 307 -3.64 -2.12 -3.40
C MET A 307 -2.67 -1.50 -2.38
N CYS A 308 -2.68 -1.98 -1.14
CA CYS A 308 -1.79 -1.52 -0.07
C CYS A 308 -0.32 -1.68 -0.45
N ALA A 309 0.07 -2.82 -1.02
CA ALA A 309 1.42 -3.06 -1.52
C ALA A 309 1.80 -2.07 -2.63
N GLY A 310 0.88 -1.76 -3.56
CA GLY A 310 1.10 -0.75 -4.59
C GLY A 310 1.28 0.67 -4.03
N PHE A 311 0.56 1.02 -2.96
CA PHE A 311 0.74 2.31 -2.27
C PHE A 311 2.10 2.40 -1.59
N ARG A 312 2.54 1.33 -0.93
CA ARG A 312 3.89 1.22 -0.37
C ARG A 312 4.97 1.37 -1.44
N ASP A 313 4.76 0.79 -2.64
CA ASP A 313 5.68 0.96 -3.77
C ASP A 313 5.77 2.42 -4.20
N ALA A 314 4.64 3.11 -4.32
CA ALA A 314 4.58 4.51 -4.70
C ALA A 314 5.34 5.41 -3.71
N VAL A 315 5.14 5.20 -2.40
CA VAL A 315 5.84 5.95 -1.35
C VAL A 315 7.34 5.64 -1.36
N ALA A 316 7.72 4.37 -1.45
CA ALA A 316 9.12 3.95 -1.52
C ALA A 316 9.86 4.51 -2.74
N LEU A 317 9.19 4.59 -3.91
CA LEU A 317 9.76 5.18 -5.13
C LEU A 317 9.84 6.70 -5.06
N SER A 318 8.83 7.35 -4.51
CA SER A 318 8.69 8.81 -4.57
C SER A 318 9.88 9.55 -3.97
N TRP A 319 10.29 9.21 -2.74
CA TRP A 319 11.41 9.89 -2.09
C TRP A 319 12.76 9.62 -2.76
N ARG A 320 12.94 8.42 -3.35
CA ARG A 320 14.14 8.06 -4.09
C ARG A 320 14.25 8.85 -5.38
N LEU A 321 13.18 8.85 -6.18
CA LEU A 321 13.11 9.62 -7.43
C LEU A 321 13.27 11.13 -7.16
N ASN A 322 12.61 11.65 -6.12
CA ASN A 322 12.75 13.05 -5.70
C ASN A 322 14.22 13.40 -5.45
N ALA A 323 14.89 12.64 -4.58
CA ALA A 323 16.29 12.89 -4.21
C ALA A 323 17.26 12.77 -5.41
N ILE A 324 17.00 11.86 -6.34
CA ILE A 324 17.80 11.70 -7.56
C ILE A 324 17.58 12.88 -8.53
N ILE A 325 16.35 13.29 -8.74
CA ILE A 325 16.00 14.38 -9.65
C ILE A 325 16.63 15.68 -9.15
N GLU A 326 16.67 15.90 -7.85
CA GLU A 326 17.33 17.04 -7.21
C GLU A 326 18.87 16.93 -7.17
N GLY A 327 19.43 15.80 -7.55
CA GLY A 327 20.87 15.56 -7.54
C GLY A 327 21.45 15.36 -6.13
N LYS A 328 20.61 15.03 -5.14
CA LYS A 328 21.02 14.70 -3.76
C LYS A 328 21.58 13.29 -3.67
N LEU A 329 21.02 12.36 -4.42
CA LEU A 329 21.43 10.96 -4.49
C LEU A 329 21.70 10.54 -5.93
N GLY A 330 22.50 9.48 -6.10
CA GLY A 330 22.72 8.83 -7.38
C GLY A 330 21.65 7.76 -7.69
N ASP A 331 21.51 7.37 -8.97
CA ASP A 331 20.54 6.39 -9.47
C ASP A 331 20.63 5.03 -8.77
N ALA A 332 21.78 4.69 -8.20
CA ALA A 332 22.00 3.43 -7.49
C ALA A 332 21.12 3.23 -6.23
N VAL A 333 20.53 4.31 -5.68
CA VAL A 333 19.58 4.18 -4.57
C VAL A 333 18.28 3.48 -5.00
N LEU A 334 17.95 3.48 -6.30
CA LEU A 334 16.78 2.76 -6.83
C LEU A 334 16.90 1.24 -6.72
N ASP A 335 18.13 0.71 -6.60
CA ASP A 335 18.32 -0.73 -6.38
C ASP A 335 17.77 -1.16 -5.02
N SER A 336 17.82 -0.24 -4.01
CA SER A 336 17.21 -0.49 -2.69
C SER A 336 15.68 -0.50 -2.73
N TYR A 337 15.04 0.22 -3.67
CA TYR A 337 13.60 0.07 -3.91
C TYR A 337 13.26 -1.37 -4.25
N VAL A 338 14.00 -1.94 -5.22
CA VAL A 338 13.75 -3.30 -5.70
C VAL A 338 13.95 -4.31 -4.57
N SER A 339 15.09 -4.28 -3.88
CA SER A 339 15.42 -5.27 -2.84
C SER A 339 14.49 -5.20 -1.63
N GLU A 340 14.13 -4.00 -1.19
CA GLU A 340 13.21 -3.80 -0.07
C GLU A 340 11.79 -4.24 -0.42
N ARG A 341 11.27 -3.78 -1.56
CA ARG A 341 9.86 -3.97 -1.91
C ARG A 341 9.54 -5.37 -2.44
N ILE A 342 10.43 -5.99 -3.21
CA ILE A 342 10.21 -7.35 -3.71
C ILE A 342 10.12 -8.37 -2.56
N HIS A 343 10.93 -8.19 -1.50
CA HIS A 343 10.87 -9.04 -0.31
C HIS A 343 9.53 -8.89 0.40
N HIS A 344 9.14 -7.64 0.62
CA HIS A 344 7.89 -7.30 1.32
C HIS A 344 6.65 -7.79 0.53
N ALA A 345 6.61 -7.58 -0.79
CA ALA A 345 5.52 -8.06 -1.63
C ALA A 345 5.42 -9.60 -1.66
N LYS A 346 6.56 -10.30 -1.73
CA LYS A 346 6.59 -11.77 -1.66
C LYS A 346 6.02 -12.31 -0.36
N HIS A 347 6.32 -11.65 0.78
CA HIS A 347 5.73 -12.03 2.06
C HIS A 347 4.19 -12.04 1.98
N TYR A 348 3.58 -10.94 1.48
CA TYR A 348 2.13 -10.85 1.36
C TYR A 348 1.55 -11.81 0.31
N ILE A 349 2.27 -12.09 -0.79
CA ILE A 349 1.87 -13.10 -1.77
C ILE A 349 1.81 -14.48 -1.11
N ASP A 350 2.87 -14.87 -0.40
CA ASP A 350 2.97 -16.17 0.26
C ASP A 350 1.94 -16.31 1.40
N PHE A 351 1.75 -15.24 2.19
CA PHE A 351 0.73 -15.18 3.23
C PHE A 351 -0.68 -15.31 2.64
N SER A 352 -1.03 -14.52 1.62
CA SER A 352 -2.33 -14.63 0.94
C SER A 352 -2.57 -16.01 0.34
N GLN A 353 -1.52 -16.63 -0.21
CA GLN A 353 -1.61 -18.00 -0.73
C GLN A 353 -1.87 -19.02 0.39
N GLN A 354 -1.22 -18.88 1.55
CA GLN A 354 -1.45 -19.73 2.71
C GLN A 354 -2.89 -19.62 3.20
N LEU A 355 -3.42 -18.39 3.34
CA LEU A 355 -4.82 -18.17 3.69
C LEU A 355 -5.76 -18.85 2.70
N GLY A 356 -5.52 -18.67 1.41
CA GLY A 356 -6.34 -19.30 0.36
C GLY A 356 -6.28 -20.83 0.39
N ASN A 357 -5.13 -21.43 0.72
CA ASN A 357 -5.02 -22.89 0.88
C ASN A 357 -5.88 -23.42 2.04
N ILE A 358 -6.13 -22.61 3.06
CA ILE A 358 -7.03 -22.95 4.18
C ILE A 358 -8.49 -22.73 3.78
N ILE A 359 -8.79 -21.60 3.18
CA ILE A 359 -10.15 -21.18 2.82
C ILE A 359 -10.76 -22.07 1.75
N CYS A 360 -9.99 -22.35 0.69
CA CYS A 360 -10.48 -23.00 -0.52
C CYS A 360 -10.51 -24.54 -0.43
N ILE A 361 -10.40 -25.15 0.76
CA ILE A 361 -10.53 -26.58 0.94
C ILE A 361 -11.95 -27.02 0.62
N SER A 362 -12.13 -27.76 -0.49
CA SER A 362 -13.41 -28.30 -0.95
C SER A 362 -13.63 -29.78 -0.62
N ASP A 363 -12.58 -30.50 -0.21
CA ASP A 363 -12.67 -31.88 0.25
C ASP A 363 -13.26 -31.93 1.67
N PRO A 364 -14.38 -32.65 1.92
CA PRO A 364 -15.06 -32.65 3.22
C PRO A 364 -14.21 -33.24 4.36
N GLU A 365 -13.36 -34.25 4.09
CA GLU A 365 -12.53 -34.89 5.12
C GLU A 365 -11.39 -33.94 5.54
N LYS A 366 -10.75 -33.29 4.57
CA LYS A 366 -9.72 -32.27 4.83
C LYS A 366 -10.31 -31.04 5.51
N ALA A 367 -11.52 -30.63 5.13
CA ALA A 367 -12.23 -29.54 5.80
C ALA A 367 -12.53 -29.88 7.26
N ALA A 368 -13.02 -31.09 7.55
CA ALA A 368 -13.26 -31.54 8.91
C ALA A 368 -11.96 -31.65 9.74
N GLN A 369 -10.83 -32.00 9.11
CA GLN A 369 -9.52 -32.00 9.78
C GLN A 369 -9.08 -30.57 10.11
N ARG A 370 -9.10 -29.64 9.12
CA ARG A 370 -8.82 -28.22 9.31
C ARG A 370 -9.65 -27.65 10.47
N ASP A 371 -10.96 -27.91 10.47
CA ASP A 371 -11.87 -27.39 11.49
C ASP A 371 -11.47 -27.86 12.90
N ARG A 372 -11.09 -29.14 13.06
CA ARG A 372 -10.62 -29.66 14.35
C ARG A 372 -9.32 -28.98 14.80
N GLU A 373 -8.36 -28.84 13.88
CA GLU A 373 -7.06 -28.22 14.16
C GLU A 373 -7.22 -26.75 14.55
N MET A 374 -7.94 -25.96 13.75
CA MET A 374 -8.15 -24.54 14.02
C MET A 374 -8.97 -24.29 15.30
N LYS A 375 -9.99 -25.12 15.58
CA LYS A 375 -10.74 -25.02 16.85
C LYS A 375 -9.84 -25.33 18.04
N ALA A 376 -8.99 -26.36 17.96
CA ALA A 376 -8.05 -26.67 19.04
C ALA A 376 -7.04 -25.54 19.29
N GLU A 377 -6.58 -24.87 18.22
CA GLU A 377 -5.72 -23.69 18.35
C GLU A 377 -6.45 -22.49 18.95
N LEU A 378 -7.71 -22.26 18.55
CA LEU A 378 -8.55 -21.20 19.10
C LEU A 378 -8.81 -21.42 20.61
N ASP A 379 -9.14 -22.66 20.99
CA ASP A 379 -9.35 -23.04 22.40
C ASP A 379 -8.05 -22.91 23.22
N ALA A 380 -6.90 -23.31 22.66
CA ALA A 380 -5.59 -23.18 23.31
C ALA A 380 -5.22 -21.70 23.60
N ARG A 381 -5.73 -20.75 22.81
CA ARG A 381 -5.58 -19.32 23.02
C ARG A 381 -6.71 -18.69 23.85
N ASN A 382 -7.58 -19.48 24.46
CA ASN A 382 -8.75 -18.99 25.20
C ASN A 382 -9.63 -18.02 24.37
N HIS A 383 -9.78 -18.28 23.09
CA HIS A 383 -10.49 -17.43 22.11
C HIS A 383 -9.91 -16.01 21.95
N GLU A 384 -8.64 -15.79 22.33
CA GLU A 384 -7.96 -14.53 22.06
C GLU A 384 -7.79 -14.37 20.53
N PRO A 385 -8.13 -13.18 19.98
CA PRO A 385 -7.94 -12.92 18.56
C PRO A 385 -6.45 -12.87 18.20
N ILE A 386 -6.11 -13.26 16.98
CA ILE A 386 -4.78 -13.02 16.42
C ILE A 386 -4.69 -11.59 15.88
N THR A 387 -3.51 -11.01 15.99
CA THR A 387 -3.14 -9.75 15.35
C THR A 387 -2.23 -10.02 14.16
N GLY A 388 -2.22 -9.14 13.17
CA GLY A 388 -1.24 -9.21 12.09
C GLY A 388 0.17 -8.89 12.58
N ASP A 389 1.16 -9.55 12.02
CA ASP A 389 2.57 -9.23 12.27
C ASP A 389 3.02 -8.02 11.45
N LEU A 390 3.94 -7.23 12.01
CA LEU A 390 4.64 -6.20 11.25
C LEU A 390 5.62 -6.87 10.27
N VAL A 391 5.54 -6.50 9.01
CA VAL A 391 6.39 -7.07 7.97
C VAL A 391 7.61 -6.18 7.76
N HIS A 392 8.80 -6.75 7.87
CA HIS A 392 10.05 -6.05 7.60
C HIS A 392 10.27 -5.80 6.11
N LEU A 393 10.91 -4.68 5.79
CA LEU A 393 11.48 -4.46 4.47
C LEU A 393 12.58 -5.50 4.18
N GLY A 394 12.81 -5.78 2.90
CA GLY A 394 14.03 -6.48 2.48
C GLY A 394 15.28 -5.64 2.71
N THR A 395 16.45 -6.23 2.47
CA THR A 395 17.75 -5.55 2.59
C THR A 395 17.76 -4.24 1.78
N GLY A 396 18.16 -3.14 2.45
CA GLY A 396 18.15 -1.83 1.80
C GLY A 396 18.73 -0.71 2.64
N VAL A 397 18.06 0.44 2.68
CA VAL A 397 18.53 1.66 3.36
C VAL A 397 18.10 1.65 4.83
N TRP A 398 18.55 0.66 5.58
CA TRP A 398 18.32 0.54 7.03
C TRP A 398 19.35 -0.41 7.65
N CYS A 399 19.57 -0.30 8.97
CA CYS A 399 20.61 -1.05 9.71
C CYS A 399 19.99 -2.33 10.30
N GLU A 400 20.28 -3.47 9.70
CA GLU A 400 19.66 -4.77 10.03
C GLU A 400 19.92 -5.26 11.46
N ASP A 401 20.94 -4.73 12.13
CA ASP A 401 21.36 -5.13 13.49
C ASP A 401 20.83 -4.20 14.60
N THR A 402 19.83 -3.35 14.30
CA THR A 402 19.21 -2.49 15.31
C THR A 402 17.73 -2.83 15.49
N PRO A 403 17.19 -2.77 16.72
CA PRO A 403 15.79 -3.04 16.98
C PRO A 403 14.85 -2.16 16.14
N ALA A 404 13.71 -2.71 15.71
CA ALA A 404 12.68 -2.04 14.93
C ALA A 404 13.14 -1.45 13.58
N ALA A 405 14.40 -1.57 13.18
CA ALA A 405 14.86 -1.12 11.87
C ALA A 405 14.28 -2.00 10.75
N GLY A 406 13.86 -1.37 9.65
CA GLY A 406 13.11 -2.05 8.59
C GLY A 406 11.62 -2.22 8.88
N GLU A 407 11.13 -1.82 10.04
CA GLU A 407 9.72 -1.80 10.41
C GLU A 407 9.08 -0.43 10.21
N LEU A 408 7.76 -0.41 10.06
CA LEU A 408 6.98 0.82 10.09
C LEU A 408 7.08 1.46 11.48
N SER A 409 7.42 2.74 11.54
CA SER A 409 7.60 3.43 12.81
C SER A 409 6.30 3.57 13.59
N THR A 410 6.40 3.46 14.91
CA THR A 410 5.32 3.87 15.82
C THR A 410 4.95 5.34 15.58
N GLN A 411 3.66 5.65 15.68
CA GLN A 411 3.12 7.00 15.59
C GLN A 411 2.17 7.27 16.75
N GLY A 412 2.50 8.25 17.58
CA GLY A 412 1.68 8.73 18.68
C GLY A 412 1.11 10.12 18.41
N VAL A 413 0.20 10.55 19.27
CA VAL A 413 -0.31 11.93 19.30
C VAL A 413 0.70 12.83 20.00
N VAL A 414 1.10 13.89 19.32
CA VAL A 414 2.06 14.87 19.82
C VAL A 414 1.48 16.28 19.74
N GLU A 415 2.05 17.18 20.56
CA GLU A 415 1.85 18.61 20.40
C GLU A 415 3.15 19.23 19.86
N ALA A 416 3.10 19.77 18.65
CA ALA A 416 4.22 20.42 17.99
C ALA A 416 3.73 21.59 17.13
N ASN A 417 4.52 22.67 17.06
CA ASN A 417 4.17 23.86 16.25
C ASN A 417 2.78 24.48 16.59
N GLY A 418 2.33 24.32 17.84
CA GLY A 418 1.00 24.78 18.26
C GLY A 418 -0.17 23.90 17.78
N LYS A 419 0.12 22.74 17.20
CA LYS A 419 -0.86 21.75 16.74
C LYS A 419 -0.76 20.47 17.58
N ARG A 420 -1.90 19.96 18.03
CA ARG A 420 -2.01 18.63 18.63
C ARG A 420 -2.62 17.69 17.60
N ASP A 421 -1.84 16.72 17.17
CA ASP A 421 -2.23 15.75 16.15
C ASP A 421 -1.30 14.53 16.19
N ARG A 422 -1.54 13.52 15.34
CA ARG A 422 -0.57 12.46 15.07
C ARG A 422 0.73 13.07 14.56
N PHE A 423 1.85 12.41 14.85
CA PHE A 423 3.20 12.96 14.61
C PHE A 423 3.39 13.49 13.18
N ASP A 424 3.00 12.71 12.16
CA ASP A 424 3.21 13.12 10.77
C ASP A 424 2.42 14.37 10.40
N GLN A 425 1.23 14.59 10.99
CA GLN A 425 0.38 15.75 10.78
C GLN A 425 0.83 16.98 11.59
N ALA A 426 1.47 16.79 12.74
CA ALA A 426 1.96 17.87 13.60
C ALA A 426 3.39 18.30 13.26
N VAL A 427 4.27 17.33 12.92
CA VAL A 427 5.71 17.53 12.68
C VAL A 427 6.02 17.51 11.20
N GLY A 428 5.31 16.68 10.39
CA GLY A 428 5.54 16.47 8.96
C GLY A 428 6.27 15.17 8.66
N VAL A 429 6.56 14.94 7.38
CA VAL A 429 7.17 13.73 6.82
C VAL A 429 8.53 14.06 6.23
N GLY A 430 9.46 13.12 6.23
CA GLY A 430 10.81 13.28 5.66
C GLY A 430 11.87 12.51 6.43
N TRP A 431 13.13 12.71 6.08
CA TRP A 431 14.25 12.20 6.87
C TRP A 431 14.31 12.90 8.23
N MET A 432 14.29 12.15 9.31
CA MET A 432 14.38 12.71 10.65
C MET A 432 15.31 11.89 11.53
N VAL A 433 16.08 12.58 12.34
CA VAL A 433 16.79 11.97 13.49
C VAL A 433 16.04 12.43 14.74
N ILE A 434 15.48 11.48 15.46
CA ILE A 434 14.56 11.73 16.57
C ILE A 434 15.21 11.23 17.87
N GLY A 435 15.16 12.04 18.93
CA GLY A 435 15.66 11.67 20.25
C GLY A 435 14.61 11.83 21.33
N LEU A 436 14.53 10.85 22.23
CA LEU A 436 13.68 10.89 23.41
C LEU A 436 14.40 11.64 24.54
N ASP A 437 13.80 12.74 25.00
CA ASP A 437 14.32 13.64 26.04
C ASP A 437 15.72 14.21 25.77
N THR A 438 16.28 13.99 24.60
CA THR A 438 17.61 14.42 24.18
C THR A 438 17.56 15.04 22.78
N ASN A 439 18.38 16.07 22.54
CA ASN A 439 18.42 16.72 21.23
C ASN A 439 19.42 15.99 20.31
N PRO A 440 18.99 15.35 19.22
CA PRO A 440 19.93 14.66 18.32
C PRO A 440 20.99 15.59 17.69
N ALA A 441 20.67 16.89 17.55
CA ALA A 441 21.61 17.84 16.98
C ALA A 441 22.88 18.00 17.84
N ASP A 442 22.81 17.75 19.16
CA ASP A 442 23.97 17.85 20.07
C ASP A 442 24.87 16.61 19.97
N ALA A 443 24.31 15.49 19.48
CA ALA A 443 25.04 14.23 19.32
C ALA A 443 25.69 14.09 17.93
N LEU A 444 25.03 14.59 16.87
CA LEU A 444 25.54 14.50 15.50
C LEU A 444 26.72 15.46 15.28
N THR A 445 27.71 15.03 14.51
CA THR A 445 28.79 15.90 14.03
C THR A 445 28.27 16.94 13.03
N ASP A 446 29.03 18.05 12.87
CA ASP A 446 28.68 19.09 11.88
C ASP A 446 28.51 18.53 10.46
N SER A 447 29.35 17.57 10.08
CA SER A 447 29.27 16.90 8.78
C SER A 447 28.01 16.07 8.64
N GLN A 448 27.58 15.38 9.68
CA GLN A 448 26.33 14.60 9.70
C GLN A 448 25.12 15.51 9.71
N CYS A 449 25.11 16.59 10.46
CA CYS A 449 24.07 17.62 10.40
C CYS A 449 23.95 18.25 9.00
N LEU A 450 25.09 18.49 8.32
CA LEU A 450 25.07 18.99 6.94
C LEU A 450 24.51 17.94 5.97
N ALA A 451 24.89 16.67 6.12
CA ALA A 451 24.36 15.58 5.30
C ALA A 451 22.84 15.43 5.48
N LEU A 452 22.34 15.49 6.72
CA LEU A 452 20.91 15.44 7.03
C LEU A 452 20.18 16.61 6.35
N ARG A 453 20.68 17.84 6.47
CA ARG A 453 20.10 19.03 5.79
C ARG A 453 20.10 18.89 4.26
N ARG A 454 21.12 18.27 3.66
CA ARG A 454 21.15 18.00 2.21
C ARG A 454 20.09 17.00 1.75
N LEU A 455 19.61 16.15 2.66
CA LEU A 455 18.47 15.25 2.44
C LEU A 455 17.12 15.92 2.78
N ASP A 456 17.09 17.25 3.05
CA ASP A 456 15.97 18.01 3.62
C ASP A 456 15.49 17.44 4.96
N GLY A 457 16.38 16.73 5.64
CA GLY A 457 16.09 16.13 6.93
C GLY A 457 16.25 17.10 8.09
N LYS A 458 15.69 16.74 9.23
CA LYS A 458 15.69 17.53 10.45
C LYS A 458 15.93 16.65 11.70
N THR A 459 16.37 17.27 12.76
CA THR A 459 16.43 16.68 14.09
C THR A 459 15.19 17.05 14.88
N ILE A 460 14.64 16.13 15.69
CA ILE A 460 13.47 16.34 16.52
C ILE A 460 13.77 15.81 17.93
N LYS A 461 13.60 16.65 18.93
CA LYS A 461 13.53 16.22 20.32
C LYS A 461 12.08 15.96 20.70
N ILE A 462 11.75 14.73 21.04
CA ILE A 462 10.47 14.37 21.66
C ILE A 462 10.66 14.34 23.17
N GLY A 463 9.69 14.85 23.92
CA GLY A 463 9.75 14.86 25.39
C GLY A 463 8.38 14.80 26.04
N ALA A 464 8.39 14.54 27.35
CA ALA A 464 7.16 14.49 28.15
C ALA A 464 6.51 15.90 28.31
N PRO A 465 5.20 15.98 28.64
CA PRO A 465 4.57 17.26 28.95
C PRO A 465 5.31 18.06 30.02
N GLY A 466 5.52 19.36 29.74
CA GLY A 466 6.25 20.27 30.61
C GLY A 466 7.77 20.32 30.41
N THR A 467 8.32 19.54 29.46
CA THR A 467 9.74 19.61 29.07
C THR A 467 9.94 20.55 27.87
N VAL A 468 11.15 21.08 27.73
CA VAL A 468 11.54 21.85 26.52
C VAL A 468 11.91 20.87 25.42
N CYS A 469 11.06 20.76 24.40
CA CYS A 469 11.21 19.83 23.28
C CYS A 469 10.53 20.40 22.01
N ASP A 470 10.81 19.79 20.85
CA ASP A 470 10.18 20.14 19.56
C ASP A 470 8.79 19.54 19.42
N ALA A 471 8.57 18.37 20.02
CA ALA A 471 7.30 17.67 20.04
C ALA A 471 7.03 17.06 21.43
N VAL A 472 5.89 17.37 22.01
CA VAL A 472 5.45 16.82 23.31
C VAL A 472 4.72 15.50 23.06
N ASP A 473 5.21 14.40 23.62
CA ASP A 473 4.57 13.09 23.61
C ASP A 473 3.37 13.08 24.56
N ILE A 474 2.18 13.33 24.06
CA ILE A 474 0.98 13.56 24.90
C ILE A 474 0.53 12.30 25.63
N GLU A 475 0.65 11.15 25.00
CA GLU A 475 0.16 9.86 25.50
C GLU A 475 1.27 8.96 26.03
N GLY A 476 2.54 9.39 25.93
CA GLY A 476 3.70 8.59 26.30
C GLY A 476 3.99 7.44 25.34
N THR A 477 3.45 7.51 24.12
CA THR A 477 3.59 6.48 23.09
C THR A 477 5.06 6.25 22.70
N TYR A 478 5.78 7.34 22.44
CA TYR A 478 7.20 7.27 22.07
C TYR A 478 8.07 6.84 23.25
N ALA A 479 7.79 7.34 24.45
CA ALA A 479 8.51 6.95 25.66
C ALA A 479 8.36 5.45 25.92
N THR A 480 7.14 4.91 25.79
CA THR A 480 6.85 3.48 25.96
C THR A 480 7.55 2.65 24.90
N TRP A 481 7.38 3.00 23.62
CA TRP A 481 7.95 2.26 22.50
C TRP A 481 9.50 2.25 22.55
N MET A 482 10.13 3.41 22.67
CA MET A 482 11.59 3.50 22.68
C MET A 482 12.21 2.80 23.88
N THR A 483 11.54 2.83 25.04
CA THR A 483 11.98 2.08 26.23
C THR A 483 11.90 0.57 25.99
N SER A 484 10.84 0.10 25.32
CA SER A 484 10.64 -1.34 25.06
C SER A 484 11.73 -1.96 24.15
N ILE A 485 12.36 -1.13 23.30
CA ILE A 485 13.42 -1.54 22.37
C ILE A 485 14.82 -1.05 22.79
N ASP A 486 14.97 -0.55 24.01
CA ASP A 486 16.23 0.00 24.56
C ASP A 486 16.87 1.06 23.63
N ALA A 487 16.06 1.99 23.12
CA ALA A 487 16.52 3.05 22.25
C ALA A 487 16.30 4.44 22.87
N ARG A 488 17.25 5.36 22.61
CA ARG A 488 17.14 6.79 22.91
C ARG A 488 16.99 7.64 21.67
N TYR A 489 17.39 7.10 20.53
CA TYR A 489 17.34 7.74 19.23
C TYR A 489 16.80 6.77 18.18
N PHE A 490 16.11 7.32 17.17
CA PHE A 490 15.82 6.58 15.95
C PHE A 490 15.93 7.48 14.72
N ILE A 491 16.24 6.88 13.58
CA ILE A 491 16.32 7.54 12.28
C ILE A 491 15.11 7.13 11.49
N LEU A 492 14.28 8.10 11.14
CA LEU A 492 13.04 7.91 10.38
C LEU A 492 13.26 8.28 8.92
N ARG A 493 12.75 7.41 8.03
CA ARG A 493 12.75 7.60 6.58
C ARG A 493 11.50 8.36 6.11
N PRO A 494 11.53 8.95 4.88
CA PRO A 494 10.36 9.62 4.30
C PRO A 494 9.15 8.70 4.04
N ASP A 495 9.36 7.39 3.98
CA ASP A 495 8.34 6.36 3.81
C ASP A 495 7.89 5.74 5.14
N PHE A 496 8.10 6.43 6.25
CA PHE A 496 7.71 6.08 7.62
C PHE A 496 8.43 4.89 8.25
N TYR A 497 9.36 4.26 7.55
CA TYR A 497 10.14 3.14 8.09
C TYR A 497 11.32 3.62 8.93
N VAL A 498 11.62 2.86 9.96
CA VAL A 498 12.80 3.10 10.81
C VAL A 498 14.04 2.64 10.07
N ALA A 499 14.98 3.57 9.83
CA ALA A 499 16.27 3.23 9.23
C ALA A 499 17.26 2.65 10.24
N ALA A 500 17.25 3.13 11.47
CA ALA A 500 18.08 2.63 12.56
C ALA A 500 17.56 3.12 13.91
N THR A 501 17.92 2.43 14.98
CA THR A 501 17.79 2.90 16.37
C THR A 501 19.16 2.93 17.05
N ALA A 502 19.31 3.75 18.08
CA ALA A 502 20.53 3.87 18.86
C ALA A 502 20.22 4.19 20.33
N ASN A 503 21.04 3.70 21.25
CA ASN A 503 20.88 3.96 22.68
C ASN A 503 21.86 5.00 23.25
N SER A 504 22.84 5.43 22.47
CA SER A 504 23.84 6.43 22.83
C SER A 504 24.19 7.36 21.67
N GLU A 505 24.84 8.51 21.98
CA GLU A 505 25.30 9.48 20.98
C GLU A 505 26.31 8.88 20.01
N ALA A 506 27.27 8.12 20.53
CA ALA A 506 28.30 7.47 19.71
C ALA A 506 27.68 6.42 18.78
N ASP A 507 26.68 5.67 19.25
CA ASP A 507 25.96 4.71 18.46
C ASP A 507 25.11 5.42 17.39
N LEU A 508 24.43 6.52 17.73
CA LEU A 508 23.67 7.33 16.76
C LEU A 508 24.57 7.79 15.60
N CYS A 509 25.74 8.37 15.90
CA CYS A 509 26.67 8.81 14.86
C CYS A 509 27.08 7.67 13.94
N ARG A 510 27.43 6.51 14.50
CA ARG A 510 27.80 5.32 13.75
C ARG A 510 26.66 4.82 12.84
N ARG A 511 25.43 4.74 13.38
CA ARG A 511 24.26 4.32 12.63
C ARG A 511 23.89 5.29 11.52
N PHE A 512 23.98 6.59 11.79
CA PHE A 512 23.71 7.59 10.77
C PHE A 512 24.72 7.52 9.61
N ASP A 513 26.01 7.32 9.90
CA ASP A 513 27.03 7.10 8.87
C ASP A 513 26.75 5.82 8.05
N GLU A 514 26.28 4.75 8.70
CA GLU A 514 25.88 3.53 8.01
C GLU A 514 24.69 3.77 7.06
N VAL A 515 23.65 4.49 7.49
CA VAL A 515 22.52 4.90 6.64
C VAL A 515 22.99 5.74 5.47
N LEU A 516 23.87 6.73 5.69
CA LEU A 516 24.45 7.54 4.62
C LEU A 516 25.25 6.70 3.61
N HIS A 517 26.00 5.71 4.07
CA HIS A 517 26.73 4.78 3.22
C HIS A 517 25.75 3.93 2.36
N LYS A 518 24.68 3.40 2.95
CA LYS A 518 23.64 2.65 2.24
C LYS A 518 22.88 3.50 1.21
N LEU A 519 22.69 4.78 1.48
CA LEU A 519 22.19 5.77 0.52
C LEU A 519 23.17 6.05 -0.62
N LYS A 520 24.41 5.57 -0.53
CA LYS A 520 25.51 5.93 -1.45
C LYS A 520 25.67 7.46 -1.55
N PHE A 521 25.53 8.12 -0.39
CA PHE A 521 25.56 9.57 -0.28
C PHE A 521 26.98 10.09 -0.47
N ASN A 522 27.22 10.80 -1.58
CA ASN A 522 28.54 11.36 -1.88
C ASN A 522 28.78 12.66 -1.09
N GLN A 523 29.65 12.64 -0.09
CA GLN A 523 30.03 13.84 0.69
C GLN A 523 30.77 14.90 -0.16
N GLY A 524 31.17 14.59 -1.41
CA GLY A 524 32.14 15.38 -2.19
C GLY A 524 31.62 16.22 -3.35
N GLN A 525 30.33 16.24 -3.66
CA GLN A 525 29.82 17.11 -4.74
C GLN A 525 29.24 18.42 -4.19
N SER A 526 30.12 19.33 -3.74
CA SER A 526 29.79 20.76 -3.73
C SER A 526 29.69 21.20 -5.19
N ARG A 527 28.50 21.61 -5.64
CA ARG A 527 28.34 22.35 -6.90
C ARG A 527 29.25 23.59 -6.82
N GLN A 528 30.28 23.63 -7.70
CA GLN A 528 30.92 24.88 -8.09
C GLN A 528 29.98 25.72 -8.95
#